data_1aa7e7e05907d038e88e0f648528db66
#
_entry.id   1aa7e7e05907d038e88e0f648528db66
#
_cell.length_a   1.000
_cell.length_b   1.000
_cell.length_c   1.000
_cell.angle_alpha   90.00
_cell.angle_beta   90.00
_cell.angle_gamma   90.00
#
_symmetry.space_group_name_H-M   'P 1'
#
loop_
_entity.id
_entity.type
_entity.pdbx_description
1 polymer ?
#
loop_
_entity_poly.entity_id
_entity_poly.type
_entity_poly.pdbx_seq_one_letter_code
_entity_poly.pdbx_strand_id
1 'polypeptide(L)'
;MVLFILAGPKQAILFFTEYVVLAGVMAETIRFRLSFDKCILFSALFSAALSIVLLLFVFADREATLLEFFQKQIDGHFTQSIEALKTMGDKSEEIKVLQDFAGKASGSLAQAYPSFIALGTLITALVNYYATRFLWRRIDSYDMFHHARFSGWIVPDQVIWILIGSSAVFLLADNVLGAIGINLLLMALVAYFFQGLAITIYFLESRNVPVFFWVLIFFVILLQPLLVGVSIGLGVFDTWMDLRKVRLEE
;
A
#
# COMPACT_ATOMS: atom_id res chain seq x y z
N MET A 1 -11.78 -8.41 -21.56
CA MET A 1 -12.04 -9.73 -22.11
C MET A 1 -11.36 -10.85 -21.30
N VAL A 2 -10.05 -10.79 -21.02
CA VAL A 2 -9.33 -11.80 -20.23
C VAL A 2 -9.90 -11.97 -18.81
N LEU A 3 -10.21 -10.90 -18.08
CA LEU A 3 -10.84 -10.95 -16.75
C LEU A 3 -12.24 -11.57 -16.75
N PHE A 4 -13.01 -11.35 -17.81
CA PHE A 4 -14.32 -11.96 -17.99
C PHE A 4 -14.24 -13.49 -18.13
N ILE A 5 -13.17 -13.97 -18.78
CA ILE A 5 -12.93 -15.40 -19.00
C ILE A 5 -12.38 -16.06 -17.73
N LEU A 6 -11.48 -15.37 -17.00
CA LEU A 6 -10.78 -15.94 -15.84
C LEU A 6 -11.55 -15.82 -14.54
N ALA A 7 -12.27 -14.73 -14.31
CA ALA A 7 -12.91 -14.43 -13.02
C ALA A 7 -14.45 -14.51 -13.03
N GLY A 8 -15.05 -14.67 -14.22
CA GLY A 8 -16.50 -14.66 -14.40
C GLY A 8 -17.12 -13.26 -14.48
N PRO A 9 -18.38 -13.16 -14.96
CA PRO A 9 -19.00 -11.87 -15.29
C PRO A 9 -19.22 -10.97 -14.06
N LYS A 10 -19.58 -11.53 -12.92
CA LYS A 10 -19.83 -10.75 -11.69
C LYS A 10 -18.56 -10.08 -11.19
N GLN A 11 -17.45 -10.80 -11.07
CA GLN A 11 -16.16 -10.26 -10.66
C GLN A 11 -15.63 -9.23 -11.65
N ALA A 12 -15.82 -9.47 -12.94
CA ALA A 12 -15.42 -8.51 -13.96
C ALA A 12 -16.18 -7.18 -13.83
N ILE A 13 -17.50 -7.20 -13.60
CA ILE A 13 -18.31 -5.99 -13.40
C ILE A 13 -17.82 -5.22 -12.16
N LEU A 14 -17.58 -5.89 -11.04
CA LEU A 14 -17.08 -5.26 -9.81
C LEU A 14 -15.73 -4.57 -10.05
N PHE A 15 -14.81 -5.27 -10.70
CA PHE A 15 -13.50 -4.75 -11.06
C PHE A 15 -13.60 -3.51 -11.97
N PHE A 16 -14.43 -3.57 -13.02
CA PHE A 16 -14.64 -2.42 -13.90
C PHE A 16 -15.24 -1.23 -13.17
N THR A 17 -16.21 -1.45 -12.27
CA THR A 17 -16.82 -0.39 -11.46
C THR A 17 -15.78 0.31 -10.59
N GLU A 18 -14.90 -0.44 -9.94
CA GLU A 18 -13.82 0.10 -9.11
C GLU A 18 -12.86 0.97 -9.94
N TYR A 19 -12.43 0.47 -11.11
CA TYR A 19 -11.53 1.22 -12.00
C TYR A 19 -12.18 2.48 -12.58
N VAL A 20 -13.46 2.44 -12.92
CA VAL A 20 -14.21 3.61 -13.40
C VAL A 20 -14.27 4.70 -12.33
N VAL A 21 -14.53 4.32 -11.08
CA VAL A 21 -14.54 5.28 -9.95
C VAL A 21 -13.15 5.85 -9.71
N LEU A 22 -12.12 5.01 -9.67
CA LEU A 22 -10.73 5.47 -9.51
C LEU A 22 -10.35 6.46 -10.61
N ALA A 23 -10.60 6.12 -11.87
CA ALA A 23 -10.29 6.96 -13.02
C ALA A 23 -11.10 8.28 -13.00
N GLY A 24 -12.38 8.22 -12.65
CA GLY A 24 -13.25 9.39 -12.54
C GLY A 24 -12.81 10.37 -11.46
N VAL A 25 -12.54 9.86 -10.24
CA VAL A 25 -12.04 10.69 -9.14
C VAL A 25 -10.68 11.28 -9.50
N MET A 26 -9.78 10.49 -10.08
CA MET A 26 -8.47 10.96 -10.52
C MET A 26 -8.59 12.06 -11.59
N ALA A 27 -9.45 11.89 -12.58
CA ALA A 27 -9.69 12.91 -13.61
C ALA A 27 -10.20 14.23 -13.03
N GLU A 28 -11.15 14.16 -12.08
CA GLU A 28 -11.67 15.37 -11.42
C GLU A 28 -10.62 16.03 -10.54
N THR A 29 -9.84 15.28 -9.77
CA THR A 29 -8.78 15.84 -8.93
C THR A 29 -7.67 16.51 -9.76
N ILE A 30 -7.30 15.93 -10.91
CA ILE A 30 -6.36 16.54 -11.86
C ILE A 30 -6.99 17.82 -12.48
N ARG A 31 -8.28 17.78 -12.87
CA ARG A 31 -9.01 18.93 -13.41
C ARG A 31 -9.04 20.10 -12.42
N PHE A 32 -9.22 19.82 -11.12
CA PHE A 32 -9.17 20.82 -10.06
C PHE A 32 -7.74 21.23 -9.69
N ARG A 33 -6.72 20.72 -10.40
CA ARG A 33 -5.30 21.02 -10.17
C ARG A 33 -4.86 20.78 -8.73
N LEU A 34 -5.39 19.74 -8.10
CA LEU A 34 -4.94 19.36 -6.77
C LEU A 34 -3.48 18.89 -6.82
N SER A 35 -2.80 18.99 -5.68
CA SER A 35 -1.45 18.48 -5.53
C SER A 35 -1.39 16.96 -5.78
N PHE A 36 -0.24 16.48 -6.21
CA PHE A 36 0.02 15.08 -6.53
C PHE A 36 -0.45 14.10 -5.45
N ASP A 37 -0.11 14.40 -4.19
CA ASP A 37 -0.48 13.62 -3.02
C ASP A 37 -2.01 13.54 -2.83
N LYS A 38 -2.72 14.67 -3.00
CA LYS A 38 -4.18 14.73 -2.91
C LYS A 38 -4.87 13.96 -4.04
N CYS A 39 -4.34 14.06 -5.28
CA CYS A 39 -4.89 13.29 -6.41
C CYS A 39 -4.84 11.80 -6.13
N ILE A 40 -3.71 11.29 -5.64
CA ILE A 40 -3.54 9.87 -5.34
C ILE A 40 -4.38 9.47 -4.13
N LEU A 41 -4.31 10.25 -3.04
CA LEU A 41 -5.00 9.94 -1.80
C LEU A 41 -6.53 9.87 -2.00
N PHE A 42 -7.13 10.88 -2.64
CA PHE A 42 -8.58 10.86 -2.88
C PHE A 42 -8.99 9.73 -3.81
N SER A 43 -8.26 9.50 -4.91
CA SER A 43 -8.56 8.39 -5.82
C SER A 43 -8.48 7.04 -5.12
N ALA A 44 -7.45 6.82 -4.30
CA ALA A 44 -7.27 5.59 -3.53
C ALA A 44 -8.35 5.41 -2.46
N LEU A 45 -8.66 6.47 -1.68
CA LEU A 45 -9.67 6.40 -0.61
C LEU A 45 -11.07 6.11 -1.15
N PHE A 46 -11.50 6.81 -2.21
CA PHE A 46 -12.81 6.56 -2.81
C PHE A 46 -12.90 5.16 -3.42
N SER A 47 -11.83 4.70 -4.10
CA SER A 47 -11.78 3.35 -4.64
C SER A 47 -11.77 2.29 -3.54
N ALA A 48 -10.97 2.47 -2.48
CA ALA A 48 -10.94 1.55 -1.34
C ALA A 48 -12.30 1.46 -0.62
N ALA A 49 -12.95 2.61 -0.39
CA ALA A 49 -14.27 2.65 0.22
C ALA A 49 -15.31 1.91 -0.63
N LEU A 50 -15.29 2.11 -1.95
CA LEU A 50 -16.15 1.39 -2.87
C LEU A 50 -15.86 -0.11 -2.84
N SER A 51 -14.60 -0.52 -2.89
CA SER A 51 -14.19 -1.93 -2.81
C SER A 51 -14.73 -2.61 -1.54
N ILE A 52 -14.60 -1.94 -0.40
CA ILE A 52 -15.13 -2.45 0.88
C ILE A 52 -16.66 -2.59 0.83
N VAL A 53 -17.37 -1.56 0.33
CA VAL A 53 -18.84 -1.60 0.20
C VAL A 53 -19.27 -2.73 -0.74
N LEU A 54 -18.61 -2.89 -1.89
CA LEU A 54 -18.91 -3.96 -2.84
C LEU A 54 -18.65 -5.35 -2.23
N LEU A 55 -17.55 -5.51 -1.49
CA LEU A 55 -17.27 -6.75 -0.76
C LEU A 55 -18.32 -7.06 0.28
N LEU A 56 -18.71 -6.08 1.10
CA LEU A 56 -19.79 -6.26 2.08
C LEU A 56 -21.10 -6.68 1.40
N PHE A 57 -21.44 -6.07 0.26
CA PHE A 57 -22.62 -6.43 -0.50
C PHE A 57 -22.55 -7.86 -1.07
N VAL A 58 -21.39 -8.27 -1.60
CA VAL A 58 -21.18 -9.64 -2.14
C VAL A 58 -21.27 -10.70 -1.05
N PHE A 59 -20.90 -10.35 0.19
CA PHE A 59 -20.92 -11.27 1.32
C PHE A 59 -22.18 -11.17 2.18
N ALA A 60 -23.10 -10.23 1.92
CA ALA A 60 -24.33 -10.05 2.70
C ALA A 60 -25.22 -11.30 2.75
N ASP A 61 -25.27 -12.06 1.66
CA ASP A 61 -26.09 -13.28 1.54
C ASP A 61 -25.29 -14.59 1.72
N ARG A 62 -24.01 -14.48 2.17
CA ARG A 62 -23.16 -15.67 2.36
C ARG A 62 -23.12 -16.07 3.84
N GLU A 63 -23.05 -17.38 4.10
CA GLU A 63 -22.87 -17.91 5.45
C GLU A 63 -21.49 -17.58 6.04
N ALA A 64 -20.45 -17.53 5.18
CA ALA A 64 -19.09 -17.19 5.59
C ALA A 64 -18.90 -15.67 5.70
N THR A 65 -18.30 -15.23 6.78
CA THR A 65 -17.94 -13.82 6.97
C THR A 65 -16.74 -13.41 6.09
N LEU A 66 -16.61 -12.09 5.82
CA LEU A 66 -15.44 -11.55 5.12
C LEU A 66 -14.13 -11.94 5.82
N LEU A 67 -14.09 -11.90 7.14
CA LEU A 67 -12.92 -12.26 7.93
C LEU A 67 -12.53 -13.73 7.72
N GLU A 68 -13.48 -14.65 7.80
CA GLU A 68 -13.24 -16.08 7.53
C GLU A 68 -12.75 -16.33 6.11
N PHE A 69 -13.29 -15.60 5.14
CA PHE A 69 -12.84 -15.69 3.76
C PHE A 69 -11.37 -15.30 3.64
N PHE A 70 -10.98 -14.13 4.17
CA PHE A 70 -9.58 -13.67 4.12
C PHE A 70 -8.66 -14.59 4.92
N GLN A 71 -9.08 -15.06 6.09
CA GLN A 71 -8.30 -16.01 6.88
C GLN A 71 -8.03 -17.29 6.10
N LYS A 72 -9.05 -17.86 5.46
CA LYS A 72 -8.89 -19.06 4.62
C LYS A 72 -7.94 -18.84 3.45
N GLN A 73 -7.95 -17.66 2.83
CA GLN A 73 -7.00 -17.34 1.76
C GLN A 73 -5.56 -17.27 2.28
N ILE A 74 -5.35 -16.62 3.42
CA ILE A 74 -4.03 -16.50 4.04
C ILE A 74 -3.49 -17.87 4.47
N ASP A 75 -4.32 -18.69 5.12
CA ASP A 75 -3.98 -20.05 5.52
C ASP A 75 -3.62 -20.92 4.30
N GLY A 76 -4.37 -20.75 3.19
CA GLY A 76 -4.08 -21.40 1.92
C GLY A 76 -2.70 -21.04 1.35
N HIS A 77 -2.33 -19.75 1.39
CA HIS A 77 -1.00 -19.31 0.96
C HIS A 77 0.12 -19.84 1.85
N PHE A 78 -0.06 -19.86 3.18
CA PHE A 78 0.91 -20.47 4.09
C PHE A 78 1.08 -21.97 3.81
N THR A 79 -0.02 -22.69 3.63
CA THR A 79 -0.01 -24.13 3.30
C THR A 79 0.75 -24.38 2.00
N GLN A 80 0.47 -23.63 0.93
CA GLN A 80 1.19 -23.74 -0.34
C GLN A 80 2.69 -23.45 -0.18
N SER A 81 3.06 -22.44 0.61
CA SER A 81 4.47 -22.11 0.87
C SER A 81 5.17 -23.21 1.64
N ILE A 82 4.51 -23.81 2.63
CA ILE A 82 5.02 -24.93 3.40
C ILE A 82 5.20 -26.17 2.51
N GLU A 83 4.25 -26.46 1.63
CA GLU A 83 4.35 -27.56 0.67
C GLU A 83 5.51 -27.35 -0.31
N ALA A 84 5.68 -26.14 -0.82
CA ALA A 84 6.79 -25.78 -1.68
C ALA A 84 8.15 -25.97 -0.98
N LEU A 85 8.28 -25.56 0.28
CA LEU A 85 9.48 -25.79 1.09
C LEU A 85 9.78 -27.28 1.28
N LYS A 86 8.75 -28.11 1.53
CA LYS A 86 8.91 -29.58 1.65
C LYS A 86 9.45 -30.21 0.37
N THR A 87 9.09 -29.69 -0.80
CA THR A 87 9.59 -30.22 -2.09
C THR A 87 11.03 -29.80 -2.39
N MET A 88 11.55 -28.75 -1.73
CA MET A 88 12.91 -28.22 -1.94
C MET A 88 14.01 -28.92 -1.12
N GLY A 89 13.67 -29.96 -0.35
CA GLY A 89 14.62 -30.74 0.45
C GLY A 89 14.41 -30.57 1.96
N ASP A 90 15.39 -31.05 2.77
CA ASP A 90 15.29 -31.04 4.23
C ASP A 90 15.45 -29.61 4.80
N LYS A 91 14.32 -28.93 4.93
CA LYS A 91 14.16 -27.58 5.51
C LYS A 91 13.25 -27.61 6.74
N SER A 92 13.42 -28.64 7.55
CA SER A 92 12.54 -28.90 8.71
C SER A 92 12.46 -27.74 9.71
N GLU A 93 13.56 -27.01 9.93
CA GLU A 93 13.56 -25.82 10.81
C GLU A 93 12.79 -24.64 10.19
N GLU A 94 13.03 -24.35 8.91
CA GLU A 94 12.33 -23.27 8.20
C GLU A 94 10.82 -23.55 8.15
N ILE A 95 10.42 -24.79 7.93
CA ILE A 95 9.01 -25.23 7.93
C ILE A 95 8.37 -25.01 9.31
N LYS A 96 9.04 -25.39 10.40
CA LYS A 96 8.53 -25.16 11.76
C LYS A 96 8.34 -23.67 12.06
N VAL A 97 9.33 -22.84 11.73
CA VAL A 97 9.25 -21.38 11.92
C VAL A 97 8.07 -20.79 11.15
N LEU A 98 7.87 -21.24 9.90
CA LEU A 98 6.75 -20.75 9.08
C LEU A 98 5.40 -21.25 9.62
N GLN A 99 5.29 -22.47 10.13
CA GLN A 99 4.08 -23.00 10.76
C GLN A 99 3.72 -22.24 12.03
N ASP A 100 4.70 -21.99 12.91
CA ASP A 100 4.51 -21.24 14.15
C ASP A 100 4.09 -19.79 13.85
N PHE A 101 4.71 -19.16 12.84
CA PHE A 101 4.34 -17.83 12.38
C PHE A 101 2.91 -17.81 11.81
N ALA A 102 2.57 -18.76 10.92
CA ALA A 102 1.25 -18.87 10.35
C ALA A 102 0.17 -19.00 11.44
N GLY A 103 0.38 -19.86 12.43
CA GLY A 103 -0.56 -20.09 13.53
C GLY A 103 -0.80 -18.84 14.39
N LYS A 104 0.20 -17.96 14.53
CA LYS A 104 0.10 -16.74 15.34
C LYS A 104 -0.37 -15.53 14.54
N ALA A 105 0.00 -15.44 13.27
CA ALA A 105 -0.18 -14.24 12.47
C ALA A 105 -1.41 -14.26 11.55
N SER A 106 -1.95 -15.45 11.20
CA SER A 106 -3.01 -15.53 10.18
C SER A 106 -4.26 -14.76 10.56
N GLY A 107 -4.69 -14.83 11.82
CA GLY A 107 -5.84 -14.08 12.33
C GLY A 107 -5.64 -12.56 12.26
N SER A 108 -4.49 -12.07 12.70
CA SER A 108 -4.16 -10.63 12.65
C SER A 108 -4.01 -10.14 11.22
N LEU A 109 -3.39 -10.93 10.35
CA LEU A 109 -3.28 -10.60 8.92
C LEU A 109 -4.66 -10.59 8.23
N ALA A 110 -5.54 -11.52 8.61
CA ALA A 110 -6.91 -11.51 8.09
C ALA A 110 -7.67 -10.26 8.53
N GLN A 111 -7.53 -9.82 9.78
CA GLN A 111 -8.13 -8.58 10.27
C GLN A 111 -7.60 -7.32 9.56
N ALA A 112 -6.39 -7.39 8.98
CA ALA A 112 -5.76 -6.30 8.24
C ALA A 112 -6.26 -6.13 6.79
N TYR A 113 -7.28 -6.91 6.36
CA TYR A 113 -7.78 -6.86 4.97
C TYR A 113 -8.17 -5.44 4.49
N PRO A 114 -8.74 -4.53 5.31
CA PRO A 114 -9.07 -3.19 4.85
C PRO A 114 -7.82 -2.41 4.44
N SER A 115 -6.73 -2.55 5.20
CA SER A 115 -5.44 -1.91 4.87
C SER A 115 -4.82 -2.49 3.60
N PHE A 116 -4.94 -3.79 3.36
CA PHE A 116 -4.46 -4.39 2.11
C PHE A 116 -5.25 -3.89 0.90
N ILE A 117 -6.57 -3.72 1.03
CA ILE A 117 -7.41 -3.10 -0.02
C ILE A 117 -6.94 -1.65 -0.26
N ALA A 118 -6.81 -0.86 0.81
CA ALA A 118 -6.36 0.53 0.70
C ALA A 118 -4.95 0.65 0.09
N LEU A 119 -4.03 -0.25 0.43
CA LEU A 119 -2.69 -0.30 -0.17
C LEU A 119 -2.75 -0.67 -1.65
N GLY A 120 -3.55 -1.67 -2.01
CA GLY A 120 -3.76 -2.06 -3.41
C GLY A 120 -4.32 -0.91 -4.26
N THR A 121 -5.34 -0.22 -3.76
CA THR A 121 -5.91 0.96 -4.46
C THR A 121 -4.93 2.14 -4.52
N LEU A 122 -4.11 2.35 -3.48
CA LEU A 122 -3.06 3.37 -3.46
C LEU A 122 -2.00 3.11 -4.55
N ILE A 123 -1.50 1.87 -4.64
CA ILE A 123 -0.54 1.47 -5.69
C ILE A 123 -1.19 1.62 -7.07
N THR A 124 -2.44 1.20 -7.23
CA THR A 124 -3.19 1.34 -8.47
C THR A 124 -3.35 2.82 -8.86
N ALA A 125 -3.70 3.68 -7.92
CA ALA A 125 -3.81 5.13 -8.14
C ALA A 125 -2.46 5.74 -8.55
N LEU A 126 -1.35 5.36 -7.88
CA LEU A 126 0.00 5.79 -8.25
C LEU A 126 0.36 5.41 -9.68
N VAL A 127 0.17 4.14 -10.05
CA VAL A 127 0.47 3.66 -11.40
C VAL A 127 -0.37 4.39 -12.44
N ASN A 128 -1.68 4.53 -12.19
CA ASN A 128 -2.59 5.24 -13.10
C ASN A 128 -2.23 6.73 -13.24
N TYR A 129 -1.88 7.40 -12.16
CA TYR A 129 -1.45 8.81 -12.21
C TYR A 129 -0.21 8.99 -13.10
N TYR A 130 0.83 8.18 -12.89
CA TYR A 130 2.05 8.27 -13.69
C TYR A 130 1.83 7.84 -15.15
N ALA A 131 1.03 6.80 -15.38
CA ALA A 131 0.66 6.37 -16.73
C ALA A 131 -0.11 7.47 -17.49
N THR A 132 -1.12 8.07 -16.83
CA THR A 132 -1.89 9.18 -17.41
C THR A 132 -1.01 10.38 -17.71
N ARG A 133 -0.13 10.77 -16.77
CA ARG A 133 0.83 11.86 -16.97
C ARG A 133 1.80 11.57 -18.13
N PHE A 134 2.30 10.35 -18.23
CA PHE A 134 3.20 9.95 -19.32
C PHE A 134 2.51 10.01 -20.69
N LEU A 135 1.28 9.53 -20.77
CA LEU A 135 0.49 9.55 -22.01
C LEU A 135 0.09 11.00 -22.38
N TRP A 136 -0.36 11.80 -21.39
CA TRP A 136 -0.76 13.17 -21.62
C TRP A 136 0.36 14.02 -22.24
N ARG A 137 1.57 13.91 -21.72
CA ARG A 137 2.75 14.63 -22.25
C ARG A 137 3.09 14.30 -23.71
N ARG A 138 2.56 13.21 -24.26
CA ARG A 138 2.71 12.86 -25.68
C ARG A 138 1.62 13.44 -26.57
N ILE A 139 0.47 13.79 -25.99
CA ILE A 139 -0.72 14.26 -26.70
C ILE A 139 -0.78 15.80 -26.66
N ASP A 140 -0.49 16.39 -25.51
CA ASP A 140 -0.60 17.82 -25.29
C ASP A 140 0.68 18.37 -24.62
N SER A 141 1.11 19.54 -25.11
CA SER A 141 2.25 20.26 -24.53
C SER A 141 1.91 20.95 -23.22
N TYR A 142 0.63 21.09 -22.89
CA TYR A 142 0.16 21.69 -21.66
C TYR A 142 0.18 20.69 -20.51
N ASP A 143 1.06 20.91 -19.53
CA ASP A 143 1.15 20.02 -18.35
C ASP A 143 0.09 20.42 -17.32
N MET A 144 -1.01 19.65 -17.26
CA MET A 144 -2.06 19.81 -16.26
C MET A 144 -1.70 19.27 -14.89
N PHE A 145 -0.59 18.52 -14.80
CA PHE A 145 -0.18 17.85 -13.58
C PHE A 145 0.68 18.78 -12.70
N HIS A 146 0.38 18.81 -11.43
CA HIS A 146 1.15 19.61 -10.48
C HIS A 146 2.58 19.06 -10.32
N HIS A 147 3.59 19.95 -10.44
CA HIS A 147 5.00 19.57 -10.41
C HIS A 147 5.54 19.44 -8.98
N ALA A 148 4.91 18.67 -8.13
CA ALA A 148 5.52 18.31 -6.86
C ALA A 148 6.65 17.29 -7.11
N ARG A 149 7.86 17.58 -6.63
CA ARG A 149 8.94 16.60 -6.60
C ARG A 149 8.66 15.63 -5.47
N PHE A 150 8.60 14.34 -5.78
CA PHE A 150 8.37 13.31 -4.75
C PHE A 150 9.50 13.31 -3.70
N SER A 151 10.71 13.70 -4.06
CA SER A 151 11.84 13.87 -3.13
C SER A 151 11.60 14.91 -2.03
N GLY A 152 10.68 15.87 -2.25
CA GLY A 152 10.24 16.85 -1.25
C GLY A 152 9.00 16.44 -0.46
N TRP A 153 8.40 15.26 -0.72
CA TRP A 153 7.16 14.86 -0.07
C TRP A 153 7.37 14.51 1.41
N ILE A 154 6.52 15.04 2.28
CA ILE A 154 6.58 14.89 3.74
C ILE A 154 5.22 14.41 4.24
N VAL A 155 5.25 13.44 5.15
CA VAL A 155 4.07 13.01 5.91
C VAL A 155 3.73 14.08 6.96
N PRO A 156 2.45 14.47 7.11
CA PRO A 156 2.04 15.40 8.16
C PRO A 156 2.45 14.93 9.55
N ASP A 157 2.92 15.84 10.40
CA ASP A 157 3.46 15.52 11.74
C ASP A 157 2.46 14.79 12.64
N GLN A 158 1.16 15.00 12.42
CA GLN A 158 0.10 14.34 13.17
C GLN A 158 0.09 12.81 12.98
N VAL A 159 0.61 12.30 11.87
CA VAL A 159 0.61 10.86 11.56
C VAL A 159 1.50 10.07 12.54
N ILE A 160 2.50 10.71 13.17
CA ILE A 160 3.31 10.06 14.20
C ILE A 160 2.47 9.62 15.40
N TRP A 161 1.48 10.41 15.77
CA TRP A 161 0.57 10.07 16.86
C TRP A 161 -0.37 8.94 16.49
N ILE A 162 -0.75 8.86 15.20
CA ILE A 162 -1.49 7.71 14.68
C ILE A 162 -0.63 6.45 14.76
N LEU A 163 0.66 6.52 14.37
CA LEU A 163 1.60 5.40 14.47
C LEU A 163 1.73 4.90 15.91
N ILE A 164 1.98 5.82 16.87
CA ILE A 164 2.16 5.48 18.29
C ILE A 164 0.86 4.93 18.87
N GLY A 165 -0.26 5.64 18.67
CA GLY A 165 -1.56 5.26 19.22
C GLY A 165 -2.06 3.93 18.65
N SER A 166 -1.94 3.72 17.34
CA SER A 166 -2.36 2.46 16.70
C SER A 166 -1.48 1.28 17.12
N SER A 167 -0.18 1.49 17.34
CA SER A 167 0.71 0.48 17.89
C SER A 167 0.30 0.07 19.30
N ALA A 168 -0.01 1.05 20.16
CA ALA A 168 -0.48 0.78 21.50
C ALA A 168 -1.83 0.03 21.52
N VAL A 169 -2.78 0.47 20.67
CA VAL A 169 -4.09 -0.19 20.54
C VAL A 169 -3.92 -1.61 20.03
N PHE A 170 -3.09 -1.85 19.03
CA PHE A 170 -2.84 -3.19 18.49
C PHE A 170 -2.23 -4.14 19.52
N LEU A 171 -1.32 -3.63 20.38
CA LEU A 171 -0.64 -4.46 21.40
C LEU A 171 -1.47 -4.71 22.66
N LEU A 172 -2.37 -3.79 23.00
CA LEU A 172 -3.08 -3.80 24.30
C LEU A 172 -4.56 -4.18 24.17
N ALA A 173 -5.14 -4.07 22.99
CA ALA A 173 -6.55 -4.32 22.75
C ALA A 173 -6.77 -5.58 21.91
N ASP A 174 -7.76 -6.35 22.32
CA ASP A 174 -8.25 -7.51 21.59
C ASP A 174 -9.49 -7.16 20.74
N ASN A 175 -9.92 -8.09 19.91
CA ASN A 175 -11.12 -8.00 19.10
C ASN A 175 -11.14 -6.83 18.11
N VAL A 176 -12.27 -6.10 18.06
CA VAL A 176 -12.52 -5.03 17.09
C VAL A 176 -11.52 -3.87 17.24
N LEU A 177 -11.13 -3.51 18.45
CA LEU A 177 -10.16 -2.44 18.67
C LEU A 177 -8.77 -2.84 18.18
N GLY A 178 -8.34 -4.07 18.41
CA GLY A 178 -7.08 -4.60 17.88
C GLY A 178 -7.09 -4.61 16.34
N ALA A 179 -8.23 -4.98 15.73
CA ALA A 179 -8.39 -4.91 14.27
C ALA A 179 -8.30 -3.46 13.74
N ILE A 180 -8.87 -2.49 14.41
CA ILE A 180 -8.71 -1.07 14.06
C ILE A 180 -7.24 -0.66 14.23
N GLY A 181 -6.61 -1.07 15.33
CA GLY A 181 -5.20 -0.80 15.62
C GLY A 181 -4.27 -1.27 14.51
N ILE A 182 -4.36 -2.54 14.09
CA ILE A 182 -3.49 -3.08 13.04
C ILE A 182 -3.71 -2.38 11.69
N ASN A 183 -4.95 -2.03 11.35
CA ASN A 183 -5.24 -1.34 10.09
C ASN A 183 -4.65 0.09 10.07
N LEU A 184 -4.83 0.86 11.14
CA LEU A 184 -4.23 2.20 11.25
C LEU A 184 -2.71 2.14 11.30
N LEU A 185 -2.15 1.15 12.01
CA LEU A 185 -0.72 0.92 12.09
C LEU A 185 -0.12 0.65 10.71
N LEU A 186 -0.70 -0.27 9.94
CA LEU A 186 -0.22 -0.58 8.59
C LEU A 186 -0.30 0.64 7.67
N MET A 187 -1.37 1.42 7.71
CA MET A 187 -1.49 2.64 6.90
C MET A 187 -0.44 3.69 7.28
N ALA A 188 -0.18 3.87 8.58
CA ALA A 188 0.88 4.76 9.04
C ALA A 188 2.28 4.27 8.62
N LEU A 189 2.57 2.97 8.73
CA LEU A 189 3.83 2.38 8.28
C LEU A 189 4.04 2.56 6.77
N VAL A 190 2.98 2.40 5.96
CA VAL A 190 3.02 2.64 4.51
C VAL A 190 3.33 4.13 4.22
N ALA A 191 2.70 5.06 4.93
CA ALA A 191 3.01 6.49 4.76
C ALA A 191 4.50 6.77 5.06
N TYR A 192 5.04 6.26 6.16
CA TYR A 192 6.45 6.42 6.50
C TYR A 192 7.39 5.67 5.55
N PHE A 193 6.97 4.54 5.01
CA PHE A 193 7.71 3.88 3.94
C PHE A 193 7.87 4.79 2.70
N PHE A 194 6.78 5.42 2.25
CA PHE A 194 6.86 6.38 1.13
C PHE A 194 7.72 7.60 1.48
N GLN A 195 7.69 8.09 2.72
CA GLN A 195 8.61 9.15 3.15
C GLN A 195 10.06 8.70 3.10
N GLY A 196 10.36 7.47 3.53
CA GLY A 196 11.70 6.89 3.41
C GLY A 196 12.17 6.75 1.96
N LEU A 197 11.27 6.36 1.04
CA LEU A 197 11.56 6.37 -0.40
C LEU A 197 11.83 7.79 -0.93
N ALA A 198 11.06 8.79 -0.48
CA ALA A 198 11.26 10.18 -0.86
C ALA A 198 12.64 10.70 -0.39
N ILE A 199 13.07 10.33 0.82
CA ILE A 199 14.41 10.62 1.33
C ILE A 199 15.48 9.95 0.46
N THR A 200 15.29 8.69 0.13
CA THR A 200 16.23 7.95 -0.75
C THR A 200 16.36 8.65 -2.09
N ILE A 201 15.26 9.05 -2.72
CA ILE A 201 15.25 9.80 -3.98
C ILE A 201 15.99 11.12 -3.82
N TYR A 202 15.74 11.88 -2.76
CA TYR A 202 16.44 13.13 -2.48
C TYR A 202 17.96 12.96 -2.47
N PHE A 203 18.46 11.93 -1.79
CA PHE A 203 19.90 11.66 -1.76
C PHE A 203 20.46 11.18 -3.11
N LEU A 204 19.70 10.41 -3.88
CA LEU A 204 20.09 10.00 -5.23
C LEU A 204 20.15 11.19 -6.19
N GLU A 205 19.17 12.10 -6.13
CA GLU A 205 19.15 13.34 -6.89
C GLU A 205 20.33 14.25 -6.52
N SER A 206 20.57 14.46 -5.22
CA SER A 206 21.66 15.34 -4.72
C SER A 206 23.05 14.83 -5.09
N ARG A 207 23.21 13.53 -5.32
CA ARG A 207 24.46 12.90 -5.74
C ARG A 207 24.55 12.67 -7.26
N ASN A 208 23.57 13.17 -8.04
CA ASN A 208 23.47 12.99 -9.49
C ASN A 208 23.61 11.51 -9.92
N VAL A 209 23.05 10.58 -9.13
CA VAL A 209 23.10 9.15 -9.44
C VAL A 209 22.27 8.87 -10.69
N PRO A 210 22.77 8.11 -11.69
CA PRO A 210 22.00 7.76 -12.88
C PRO A 210 20.71 6.98 -12.54
N VAL A 211 19.64 7.24 -13.27
CA VAL A 211 18.29 6.64 -13.03
C VAL A 211 18.29 5.10 -13.04
N PHE A 212 19.21 4.49 -13.82
CA PHE A 212 19.39 3.04 -13.82
C PHE A 212 19.64 2.48 -12.40
N PHE A 213 20.50 3.14 -11.61
CA PHE A 213 20.77 2.72 -10.23
C PHE A 213 19.58 2.93 -9.30
N TRP A 214 18.71 3.89 -9.57
CA TRP A 214 17.48 4.09 -8.78
C TRP A 214 16.58 2.86 -8.87
N VAL A 215 16.34 2.37 -10.10
CA VAL A 215 15.54 1.18 -10.32
C VAL A 215 16.10 -0.01 -9.56
N LEU A 216 17.43 -0.19 -9.61
CA LEU A 216 18.11 -1.27 -8.90
C LEU A 216 17.94 -1.13 -7.37
N ILE A 217 18.16 0.06 -6.82
CA ILE A 217 18.03 0.34 -5.38
C ILE A 217 16.60 0.08 -4.92
N PHE A 218 15.58 0.58 -5.62
CA PHE A 218 14.18 0.34 -5.26
C PHE A 218 13.80 -1.13 -5.38
N PHE A 219 14.28 -1.81 -6.40
CA PHE A 219 14.07 -3.25 -6.55
C PHE A 219 14.66 -4.02 -5.35
N VAL A 220 15.87 -3.69 -4.92
CA VAL A 220 16.52 -4.30 -3.76
C VAL A 220 15.76 -3.97 -2.46
N ILE A 221 15.32 -2.70 -2.28
CA ILE A 221 14.52 -2.30 -1.11
C ILE A 221 13.24 -3.14 -1.03
N LEU A 222 12.52 -3.31 -2.15
CA LEU A 222 11.25 -4.07 -2.17
C LEU A 222 11.44 -5.58 -1.95
N LEU A 223 12.56 -6.15 -2.41
CA LEU A 223 12.83 -7.58 -2.23
C LEU A 223 13.33 -7.92 -0.82
N GLN A 224 13.95 -6.96 -0.12
CA GLN A 224 14.59 -7.20 1.15
C GLN A 224 13.76 -6.60 2.30
N PRO A 225 13.04 -7.41 3.10
CA PRO A 225 12.20 -6.91 4.19
C PRO A 225 12.93 -6.03 5.20
N LEU A 226 14.23 -6.32 5.45
CA LEU A 226 15.06 -5.49 6.31
C LEU A 226 15.19 -4.06 5.77
N LEU A 227 15.38 -3.89 4.45
CA LEU A 227 15.50 -2.56 3.82
C LEU A 227 14.17 -1.83 3.79
N VAL A 228 13.05 -2.54 3.68
CA VAL A 228 11.72 -1.94 3.89
C VAL A 228 11.64 -1.36 5.29
N GLY A 229 12.04 -2.12 6.32
CA GLY A 229 12.09 -1.65 7.70
C GLY A 229 13.00 -0.44 7.89
N VAL A 230 14.19 -0.45 7.28
CA VAL A 230 15.12 0.69 7.29
C VAL A 230 14.49 1.92 6.61
N SER A 231 13.81 1.75 5.48
CA SER A 231 13.12 2.85 4.79
C SER A 231 12.01 3.46 5.66
N ILE A 232 11.21 2.63 6.34
CA ILE A 232 10.20 3.09 7.31
C ILE A 232 10.88 3.87 8.44
N GLY A 233 11.95 3.31 9.01
CA GLY A 233 12.73 3.96 10.06
C GLY A 233 13.25 5.34 9.64
N LEU A 234 13.85 5.45 8.46
CA LEU A 234 14.29 6.75 7.90
C LEU A 234 13.13 7.73 7.78
N GLY A 235 11.95 7.27 7.30
CA GLY A 235 10.76 8.10 7.22
C GLY A 235 10.29 8.59 8.59
N VAL A 236 10.27 7.74 9.60
CA VAL A 236 9.91 8.09 10.97
C VAL A 236 10.92 9.08 11.57
N PHE A 237 12.22 8.81 11.43
CA PHE A 237 13.28 9.70 11.97
C PHE A 237 13.28 11.09 11.31
N ASP A 238 12.94 11.19 10.04
CA ASP A 238 12.85 12.46 9.32
C ASP A 238 11.82 13.43 9.91
N THR A 239 10.82 12.90 10.64
CA THR A 239 9.83 13.71 11.36
C THR A 239 10.48 14.65 12.38
N TRP A 240 11.59 14.23 13.02
CA TRP A 240 12.31 15.02 14.02
C TRP A 240 13.63 15.62 13.53
N MET A 241 14.31 14.92 12.60
CA MET A 241 15.68 15.28 12.21
C MET A 241 15.74 16.15 10.96
N ASP A 242 14.62 16.27 10.21
CA ASP A 242 14.55 16.98 8.91
C ASP A 242 15.79 16.72 8.03
N LEU A 243 16.02 15.44 7.71
CA LEU A 243 17.23 14.98 7.01
C LEU A 243 17.48 15.68 5.67
N ARG A 244 16.42 16.25 5.09
CA ARG A 244 16.44 16.94 3.80
C ARG A 244 16.40 18.45 3.93
N LYS A 245 16.22 19.00 5.14
CA LYS A 245 16.04 20.44 5.45
C LYS A 245 14.90 21.10 4.66
N VAL A 246 13.87 20.31 4.30
CA VAL A 246 12.76 20.80 3.47
C VAL A 246 11.78 21.63 4.31
N ARG A 247 11.71 21.40 5.62
CA ARG A 247 10.80 22.10 6.57
C ARG A 247 11.29 23.50 6.92
N LEU A 248 12.57 23.81 6.68
CA LEU A 248 13.15 25.10 6.98
C LEU A 248 12.95 26.13 5.85
N GLU A 249 12.42 25.68 4.70
CA GLU A 249 12.18 26.51 3.51
C GLU A 249 10.72 26.93 3.34
N GLU A 250 9.80 26.46 4.22
CA GLU A 250 8.42 26.92 4.32
C GLU A 250 8.26 28.01 5.38
#